data_9bb227fb45f023eb280f02af13e32dfc
#
_entry.id   9bb227fb45f023eb280f02af13e32dfc
#
_cell.length_a   1.000
_cell.length_b   1.000
_cell.length_c   1.000
_cell.angle_alpha   90.00
_cell.angle_beta   90.00
_cell.angle_gamma   90.00
#
_symmetry.space_group_name_H-M   'P 1'
#
loop_
_entity.id
_entity.type
_entity.pdbx_description
1 polymer ?
#
loop_
_entity_poly.entity_id
_entity_poly.type
_entity_poly.pdbx_seq_one_letter_code
_entity_poly.pdbx_strand_id
1 'polypeptide(L)'
;LVWQALTAPELPEVTEHEVYKGSCASPGLVLGQVSRLEHHVETTTVGPFKPSRELQLLTDAIRTAQDELESMADRAAPSEQAIFQFQSMMLNDEGMMNEVRFCINAGIGAAAAMNQVGQRYADQLANMKDNPYMQLRSVDILDASRRVINIITNRPRMWLALDHPVILAAERLMPTDLFSVPSGMILGIDHGRGSGQSHAAIIAGQVNIPGIRARWAGISWTTAIAHRDLDAPGSA
;
A
#
# COMPACT_ATOMS: atom_id res chain seq x y z
N LEU A 1 -18.51 -7.03 34.35
CA LEU A 1 -17.41 -6.63 33.48
C LEU A 1 -17.15 -5.15 33.73
N VAL A 2 -16.11 -4.84 34.51
CA VAL A 2 -15.71 -3.46 34.84
C VAL A 2 -14.90 -2.94 33.66
N TRP A 3 -15.40 -1.95 32.96
CA TRP A 3 -14.62 -1.14 32.03
C TRP A 3 -13.62 -0.33 32.86
N GLN A 4 -12.35 -0.75 32.88
CA GLN A 4 -11.27 0.16 33.30
C GLN A 4 -11.14 1.21 32.20
N ALA A 5 -11.47 2.44 32.54
CA ALA A 5 -11.15 3.60 31.71
C ALA A 5 -9.63 3.66 31.57
N LEU A 6 -9.12 3.27 30.40
CA LEU A 6 -7.77 3.62 30.00
C LEU A 6 -7.72 5.14 29.99
N THR A 7 -6.86 5.72 30.82
CA THR A 7 -6.55 7.16 30.77
C THR A 7 -6.11 7.45 29.34
N ALA A 8 -6.98 8.17 28.62
CA ALA A 8 -6.64 8.65 27.28
C ALA A 8 -5.38 9.50 27.41
N PRO A 9 -4.38 9.34 26.54
CA PRO A 9 -3.27 10.27 26.51
C PRO A 9 -3.81 11.69 26.34
N GLU A 10 -3.25 12.65 27.08
CA GLU A 10 -3.61 14.07 26.89
C GLU A 10 -3.36 14.42 25.43
N LEU A 11 -4.44 14.64 24.70
CA LEU A 11 -4.35 15.09 23.33
C LEU A 11 -3.86 16.54 23.34
N PRO A 12 -2.94 16.92 22.44
CA PRO A 12 -2.52 18.30 22.32
C PRO A 12 -3.74 19.19 22.05
N GLU A 13 -3.79 20.37 22.64
CA GLU A 13 -4.85 21.36 22.36
C GLU A 13 -4.87 21.65 20.87
N VAL A 14 -5.92 21.20 20.20
CA VAL A 14 -6.14 21.48 18.77
C VAL A 14 -6.68 22.90 18.68
N THR A 15 -5.82 23.83 18.28
CA THR A 15 -6.16 25.26 18.17
C THR A 15 -6.97 25.59 16.90
N GLU A 16 -6.98 24.71 15.90
CA GLU A 16 -7.77 24.86 14.67
C GLU A 16 -8.41 23.51 14.30
N HIS A 17 -9.72 23.52 14.08
CA HIS A 17 -10.48 22.36 13.61
C HIS A 17 -10.73 22.48 12.12
N GLU A 18 -10.05 21.67 11.32
CA GLU A 18 -10.36 21.53 9.91
C GLU A 18 -11.21 20.28 9.68
N VAL A 19 -12.35 20.46 8.99
CA VAL A 19 -13.25 19.37 8.67
C VAL A 19 -13.14 19.04 7.18
N TYR A 20 -12.73 17.82 6.88
CA TYR A 20 -12.64 17.32 5.51
C TYR A 20 -13.74 16.30 5.27
N LYS A 21 -14.47 16.50 4.17
CA LYS A 21 -15.54 15.58 3.74
C LYS A 21 -14.96 14.49 2.85
N GLY A 22 -15.31 13.24 3.14
CA GLY A 22 -14.91 12.08 2.37
C GLY A 22 -16.04 11.07 2.23
N SER A 23 -15.83 10.04 1.42
CA SER A 23 -16.75 8.90 1.32
C SER A 23 -16.26 7.77 2.24
N CYS A 24 -17.18 7.13 2.95
CA CYS A 24 -16.87 5.98 3.80
C CYS A 24 -16.36 4.81 2.94
N ALA A 25 -15.17 4.31 3.26
CA ALA A 25 -14.61 3.11 2.66
C ALA A 25 -14.82 1.88 3.55
N SER A 26 -14.71 2.05 4.87
CA SER A 26 -15.03 1.06 5.88
C SER A 26 -15.65 1.76 7.09
N PRO A 27 -16.78 1.30 7.63
CA PRO A 27 -17.50 1.98 8.71
C PRO A 27 -16.73 1.91 10.02
N GLY A 28 -16.85 2.98 10.82
CA GLY A 28 -16.27 3.04 12.16
C GLY A 28 -15.94 4.46 12.59
N LEU A 29 -15.54 4.60 13.84
CA LEU A 29 -15.05 5.83 14.44
C LEU A 29 -13.66 5.55 14.99
N VAL A 30 -12.71 6.40 14.65
CA VAL A 30 -11.34 6.30 15.16
C VAL A 30 -10.77 7.68 15.47
N LEU A 31 -10.01 7.75 16.54
CA LEU A 31 -9.23 8.92 16.95
C LEU A 31 -7.79 8.50 17.15
N GLY A 32 -6.84 9.22 16.56
CA GLY A 32 -5.42 8.91 16.69
C GLY A 32 -4.54 9.87 15.91
N GLN A 33 -3.24 9.70 16.10
CA GLN A 33 -2.24 10.42 15.30
C GLN A 33 -2.23 9.91 13.87
N VAL A 34 -1.97 10.83 12.92
CA VAL A 34 -1.87 10.49 11.51
C VAL A 34 -0.43 10.25 11.13
N SER A 35 -0.16 9.10 10.53
CA SER A 35 1.11 8.82 9.87
C SER A 35 0.91 8.80 8.37
N ARG A 36 1.67 9.64 7.65
CA ARG A 36 1.57 9.74 6.19
C ARG A 36 2.46 8.71 5.52
N LEU A 37 1.84 7.88 4.71
CA LEU A 37 2.54 6.93 3.86
C LEU A 37 2.82 7.56 2.49
N GLU A 38 4.08 7.85 2.22
CA GLU A 38 4.53 8.31 0.92
C GLU A 38 5.18 7.16 0.15
N HIS A 39 4.62 6.85 -1.01
CA HIS A 39 5.21 5.88 -1.94
C HIS A 39 6.31 6.52 -2.78
N HIS A 40 7.39 6.92 -2.12
CA HIS A 40 8.54 7.42 -2.83
C HIS A 40 9.31 6.23 -3.43
N VAL A 41 9.40 6.17 -4.75
CA VAL A 41 10.15 5.13 -5.44
C VAL A 41 11.56 5.65 -5.67
N GLU A 42 12.50 5.20 -4.85
CA GLU A 42 13.91 5.44 -5.11
C GLU A 42 14.46 4.34 -6.01
N THR A 43 15.11 4.75 -7.08
CA THR A 43 15.61 3.81 -8.09
C THR A 43 17.13 3.77 -8.15
N THR A 44 17.80 4.51 -7.25
CA THR A 44 19.27 4.56 -7.22
C THR A 44 19.81 3.38 -6.42
N THR A 45 20.61 2.54 -7.06
CA THR A 45 21.37 1.49 -6.38
C THR A 45 22.70 2.02 -5.86
N VAL A 46 23.12 1.55 -4.69
CA VAL A 46 24.37 1.96 -4.06
C VAL A 46 25.56 1.25 -4.73
N GLY A 47 26.53 2.03 -5.21
CA GLY A 47 27.80 1.54 -5.77
C GLY A 47 27.87 1.58 -7.29
N PRO A 48 29.01 1.16 -7.87
CA PRO A 48 29.23 1.23 -9.31
C PRO A 48 28.33 0.23 -10.05
N PHE A 49 27.78 0.67 -11.17
CA PHE A 49 26.96 -0.17 -12.04
C PHE A 49 27.80 -1.31 -12.64
N LYS A 50 27.28 -2.54 -12.48
CA LYS A 50 27.77 -3.74 -13.17
C LYS A 50 26.56 -4.63 -13.52
N PRO A 51 26.33 -4.96 -14.81
CA PRO A 51 25.13 -5.74 -15.19
C PRO A 51 24.98 -7.05 -14.42
N SER A 52 26.04 -7.80 -14.20
CA SER A 52 25.98 -9.06 -13.47
C SER A 52 25.55 -8.87 -12.00
N ARG A 53 25.98 -7.80 -11.35
CA ARG A 53 25.56 -7.44 -10.00
C ARG A 53 24.10 -7.03 -9.95
N GLU A 54 23.66 -6.19 -10.89
CA GLU A 54 22.27 -5.74 -10.97
C GLU A 54 21.31 -6.90 -11.25
N LEU A 55 21.71 -7.83 -12.12
CA LEU A 55 20.94 -9.07 -12.37
C LEU A 55 20.85 -9.96 -11.12
N GLN A 56 21.91 -10.06 -10.35
CA GLN A 56 21.90 -10.81 -9.09
C GLN A 56 20.99 -10.14 -8.05
N LEU A 57 21.11 -8.80 -7.89
CA LEU A 57 20.23 -8.03 -7.01
C LEU A 57 18.75 -8.21 -7.37
N LEU A 58 18.42 -8.17 -8.67
CA LEU A 58 17.07 -8.42 -9.15
C LEU A 58 16.59 -9.82 -8.77
N THR A 59 17.40 -10.85 -9.04
CA THR A 59 17.05 -12.25 -8.78
C THR A 59 16.80 -12.50 -7.29
N ASP A 60 17.69 -12.02 -6.43
CA ASP A 60 17.58 -12.18 -4.98
C ASP A 60 16.39 -11.41 -4.42
N ALA A 61 16.13 -10.19 -4.94
CA ALA A 61 14.99 -9.38 -4.55
C ALA A 61 13.64 -9.99 -4.97
N ILE A 62 13.55 -10.58 -6.16
CA ILE A 62 12.34 -11.28 -6.62
C ILE A 62 12.05 -12.45 -5.69
N ARG A 63 13.04 -13.30 -5.39
CA ARG A 63 12.86 -14.44 -4.47
C ARG A 63 12.36 -13.97 -3.11
N THR A 64 13.02 -12.97 -2.51
CA THR A 64 12.61 -12.43 -1.22
C THR A 64 11.19 -11.85 -1.28
N ALA A 65 10.83 -11.14 -2.36
CA ALA A 65 9.48 -10.60 -2.54
C ALA A 65 8.43 -11.70 -2.64
N GLN A 66 8.73 -12.82 -3.30
CA GLN A 66 7.84 -13.97 -3.42
C GLN A 66 7.63 -14.67 -2.08
N ASP A 67 8.69 -14.91 -1.32
CA ASP A 67 8.61 -15.49 0.04
C ASP A 67 7.72 -14.62 0.94
N GLU A 68 7.84 -13.29 0.85
CA GLU A 68 7.02 -12.36 1.59
C GLU A 68 5.55 -12.38 1.15
N LEU A 69 5.27 -12.44 -0.15
CA LEU A 69 3.91 -12.51 -0.71
C LEU A 69 3.23 -13.83 -0.33
N GLU A 70 3.96 -14.94 -0.33
CA GLU A 70 3.46 -16.24 0.14
C GLU A 70 3.08 -16.17 1.62
N SER A 71 3.96 -15.63 2.46
CA SER A 71 3.66 -15.41 3.88
C SER A 71 2.46 -14.50 4.13
N MET A 72 2.19 -13.53 3.23
CA MET A 72 0.99 -12.70 3.30
C MET A 72 -0.25 -13.48 2.87
N ALA A 73 -0.15 -14.26 1.80
CA ALA A 73 -1.24 -15.11 1.32
C ALA A 73 -1.69 -16.10 2.41
N ASP A 74 -0.76 -16.70 3.14
CA ASP A 74 -1.07 -17.65 4.22
C ASP A 74 -1.84 -17.03 5.38
N ARG A 75 -1.66 -15.73 5.61
CA ARG A 75 -2.36 -14.96 6.67
C ARG A 75 -3.64 -14.29 6.21
N ALA A 76 -3.85 -14.23 4.91
CA ALA A 76 -4.97 -13.54 4.28
C ALA A 76 -6.22 -14.44 4.23
N ALA A 77 -7.40 -13.81 4.24
CA ALA A 77 -8.64 -14.52 3.95
C ALA A 77 -8.65 -15.06 2.50
N PRO A 78 -9.40 -16.12 2.21
CA PRO A 78 -9.39 -16.75 0.87
C PRO A 78 -9.65 -15.78 -0.29
N SER A 79 -10.48 -14.77 -0.08
CA SER A 79 -10.77 -13.72 -1.07
C SER A 79 -9.57 -12.82 -1.38
N GLU A 80 -8.64 -12.70 -0.44
CA GLU A 80 -7.47 -11.81 -0.53
C GLU A 80 -6.23 -12.55 -1.02
N GLN A 81 -6.15 -13.85 -0.77
CA GLN A 81 -5.04 -14.69 -1.24
C GLN A 81 -4.77 -14.52 -2.73
N ALA A 82 -5.85 -14.40 -3.53
CA ALA A 82 -5.75 -14.21 -4.98
C ALA A 82 -5.00 -12.93 -5.38
N ILE A 83 -4.93 -11.92 -4.51
CA ILE A 83 -4.17 -10.68 -4.75
C ILE A 83 -2.67 -11.00 -4.69
N PHE A 84 -2.22 -11.63 -3.61
CA PHE A 84 -0.82 -11.97 -3.40
C PHE A 84 -0.32 -13.04 -4.38
N GLN A 85 -1.18 -14.03 -4.71
CA GLN A 85 -0.90 -15.02 -5.76
C GLN A 85 -0.71 -14.36 -7.12
N PHE A 86 -1.55 -13.39 -7.49
CA PHE A 86 -1.39 -12.65 -8.73
C PHE A 86 -0.10 -11.85 -8.74
N GLN A 87 0.24 -11.16 -7.64
CA GLN A 87 1.50 -10.43 -7.52
C GLN A 87 2.72 -11.35 -7.68
N SER A 88 2.72 -12.51 -7.02
CA SER A 88 3.78 -13.51 -7.14
C SER A 88 3.87 -14.06 -8.57
N MET A 89 2.73 -14.32 -9.22
CA MET A 89 2.68 -14.77 -10.62
C MET A 89 3.30 -13.74 -11.57
N MET A 90 3.02 -12.45 -11.37
CA MET A 90 3.59 -11.37 -12.20
C MET A 90 5.12 -11.26 -12.02
N LEU A 91 5.63 -11.50 -10.82
CA LEU A 91 7.09 -11.55 -10.58
C LEU A 91 7.76 -12.77 -11.22
N ASN A 92 6.99 -13.79 -11.62
CA ASN A 92 7.45 -14.95 -12.38
C ASN A 92 7.16 -14.84 -13.89
N ASP A 93 6.50 -13.78 -14.34
CA ASP A 93 6.20 -13.62 -15.76
C ASP A 93 7.48 -13.42 -16.57
N GLU A 94 7.75 -14.38 -17.47
CA GLU A 94 8.98 -14.37 -18.27
C GLU A 94 9.06 -13.17 -19.20
N GLY A 95 7.94 -12.71 -19.74
CA GLY A 95 7.87 -11.55 -20.62
C GLY A 95 8.31 -10.30 -19.88
N MET A 96 7.68 -10.03 -18.74
CA MET A 96 8.00 -8.88 -17.89
C MET A 96 9.46 -8.95 -17.41
N MET A 97 9.90 -10.10 -16.90
CA MET A 97 11.27 -10.25 -16.37
C MET A 97 12.34 -10.19 -17.44
N ASN A 98 12.09 -10.66 -18.65
CA ASN A 98 13.02 -10.53 -19.76
C ASN A 98 13.21 -9.06 -20.18
N GLU A 99 12.14 -8.26 -20.15
CA GLU A 99 12.25 -6.83 -20.42
C GLU A 99 13.03 -6.10 -19.31
N VAL A 100 12.86 -6.46 -18.03
CA VAL A 100 13.70 -5.91 -16.95
C VAL A 100 15.17 -6.26 -17.16
N ARG A 101 15.48 -7.52 -17.50
CA ARG A 101 16.84 -7.96 -17.77
C ARG A 101 17.43 -7.24 -18.99
N PHE A 102 16.63 -7.01 -20.02
CA PHE A 102 17.04 -6.24 -21.19
C PHE A 102 17.44 -4.81 -20.81
N CYS A 103 16.63 -4.13 -20.00
CA CYS A 103 16.95 -2.78 -19.50
C CYS A 103 18.24 -2.77 -18.68
N ILE A 104 18.47 -3.77 -17.83
CA ILE A 104 19.71 -3.89 -17.05
C ILE A 104 20.92 -4.06 -17.99
N ASN A 105 20.82 -4.92 -18.98
CA ASN A 105 21.90 -5.13 -19.95
C ASN A 105 22.17 -3.89 -20.82
N ALA A 106 21.16 -3.01 -20.97
CA ALA A 106 21.28 -1.71 -21.62
C ALA A 106 21.90 -0.61 -20.71
N GLY A 107 22.26 -0.93 -19.46
CA GLY A 107 22.92 0.01 -18.55
C GLY A 107 22.01 0.66 -17.51
N ILE A 108 20.77 0.21 -17.37
CA ILE A 108 19.82 0.72 -16.38
C ILE A 108 19.95 -0.11 -15.09
N GLY A 109 20.05 0.53 -13.92
CA GLY A 109 20.09 -0.17 -12.63
C GLY A 109 18.82 -0.99 -12.37
N ALA A 110 18.94 -2.09 -11.63
CA ALA A 110 17.87 -3.06 -11.42
C ALA A 110 16.57 -2.43 -10.86
N ALA A 111 16.69 -1.52 -9.89
CA ALA A 111 15.53 -0.81 -9.31
C ALA A 111 14.83 0.10 -10.34
N ALA A 112 15.60 0.83 -11.15
CA ALA A 112 15.08 1.69 -12.21
C ALA A 112 14.43 0.88 -13.34
N ALA A 113 15.06 -0.22 -13.75
CA ALA A 113 14.53 -1.14 -14.75
C ALA A 113 13.20 -1.75 -14.30
N MET A 114 13.14 -2.24 -13.06
CA MET A 114 11.91 -2.80 -12.47
C MET A 114 10.79 -1.75 -12.39
N ASN A 115 11.11 -0.51 -11.99
CA ASN A 115 10.13 0.58 -11.95
C ASN A 115 9.58 0.90 -13.35
N GLN A 116 10.45 1.05 -14.34
CA GLN A 116 10.07 1.39 -15.70
C GLN A 116 9.20 0.32 -16.35
N VAL A 117 9.58 -0.93 -16.22
CA VAL A 117 8.83 -2.05 -16.80
C VAL A 117 7.53 -2.29 -16.04
N GLY A 118 7.57 -2.28 -14.70
CA GLY A 118 6.37 -2.42 -13.87
C GLY A 118 5.31 -1.36 -14.14
N GLN A 119 5.73 -0.09 -14.28
CA GLN A 119 4.82 0.99 -14.64
C GLN A 119 4.18 0.75 -16.01
N ARG A 120 4.95 0.35 -17.02
CA ARG A 120 4.43 0.09 -18.36
C ARG A 120 3.41 -1.06 -18.38
N TYR A 121 3.68 -2.17 -17.69
CA TYR A 121 2.73 -3.27 -17.58
C TYR A 121 1.46 -2.88 -16.83
N ALA A 122 1.59 -2.10 -15.76
CA ALA A 122 0.44 -1.56 -15.05
C ALA A 122 -0.40 -0.64 -15.92
N ASP A 123 0.23 0.26 -16.70
CA ASP A 123 -0.47 1.15 -17.63
C ASP A 123 -1.19 0.37 -18.74
N GLN A 124 -0.60 -0.71 -19.25
CA GLN A 124 -1.25 -1.60 -20.22
C GLN A 124 -2.53 -2.20 -19.64
N LEU A 125 -2.50 -2.74 -18.41
CA LEU A 125 -3.69 -3.27 -17.76
C LEU A 125 -4.72 -2.18 -17.46
N ALA A 126 -4.29 -1.02 -16.96
CA ALA A 126 -5.18 0.10 -16.65
C ALA A 126 -5.95 0.62 -17.88
N ASN A 127 -5.36 0.47 -19.07
CA ASN A 127 -5.95 0.92 -20.34
C ASN A 127 -6.81 -0.15 -21.04
N MET A 128 -6.99 -1.34 -20.46
CA MET A 128 -7.87 -2.38 -21.00
C MET A 128 -9.35 -2.02 -20.82
N LYS A 129 -9.93 -1.26 -21.77
CA LYS A 129 -11.28 -0.68 -21.65
C LYS A 129 -12.39 -1.72 -21.45
N ASP A 130 -12.21 -2.91 -22.00
CA ASP A 130 -13.23 -3.96 -21.99
C ASP A 130 -13.05 -4.97 -20.84
N ASN A 131 -12.11 -4.73 -19.93
CA ASN A 131 -11.82 -5.62 -18.82
C ASN A 131 -11.59 -4.89 -17.49
N PRO A 132 -12.66 -4.48 -16.78
CA PRO A 132 -12.57 -3.78 -15.50
C PRO A 132 -11.78 -4.55 -14.44
N TYR A 133 -11.82 -5.89 -14.48
CA TYR A 133 -11.05 -6.74 -13.57
C TYR A 133 -9.54 -6.55 -13.78
N MET A 134 -9.07 -6.56 -15.02
CA MET A 134 -7.66 -6.32 -15.32
C MET A 134 -7.23 -4.89 -15.00
N GLN A 135 -8.11 -3.90 -15.16
CA GLN A 135 -7.82 -2.53 -14.74
C GLN A 135 -7.52 -2.45 -13.24
N LEU A 136 -8.27 -3.16 -12.39
CA LEU A 136 -8.00 -3.22 -10.95
C LEU A 136 -6.65 -3.88 -10.66
N ARG A 137 -6.25 -4.89 -11.43
CA ARG A 137 -4.97 -5.60 -11.29
C ARG A 137 -3.73 -4.76 -11.63
N SER A 138 -3.91 -3.62 -12.31
CA SER A 138 -2.81 -2.69 -12.59
C SER A 138 -2.12 -2.21 -11.30
N VAL A 139 -2.88 -2.01 -10.24
CA VAL A 139 -2.35 -1.60 -8.93
C VAL A 139 -1.52 -2.71 -8.29
N ASP A 140 -1.90 -3.98 -8.49
CA ASP A 140 -1.18 -5.13 -7.93
C ASP A 140 0.21 -5.27 -8.57
N ILE A 141 0.35 -4.95 -9.89
CA ILE A 141 1.67 -4.92 -10.55
C ILE A 141 2.56 -3.83 -9.96
N LEU A 142 2.03 -2.63 -9.75
CA LEU A 142 2.78 -1.54 -9.13
C LEU A 142 3.24 -1.89 -7.73
N ASP A 143 2.38 -2.55 -6.95
CA ASP A 143 2.67 -2.96 -5.59
C ASP A 143 3.78 -4.02 -5.55
N ALA A 144 3.68 -5.07 -6.39
CA ALA A 144 4.71 -6.09 -6.52
C ALA A 144 6.05 -5.51 -6.98
N SER A 145 6.03 -4.62 -8.00
CA SER A 145 7.23 -3.95 -8.50
C SER A 145 7.90 -3.11 -7.42
N ARG A 146 7.12 -2.31 -6.68
CA ARG A 146 7.62 -1.49 -5.58
C ARG A 146 8.25 -2.33 -4.48
N ARG A 147 7.68 -3.49 -4.17
CA ARG A 147 8.25 -4.42 -3.20
C ARG A 147 9.65 -4.86 -3.59
N VAL A 148 9.83 -5.28 -4.84
CA VAL A 148 11.16 -5.66 -5.38
C VAL A 148 12.13 -4.48 -5.31
N ILE A 149 11.70 -3.29 -5.71
CA ILE A 149 12.52 -2.06 -5.65
C ILE A 149 12.97 -1.74 -4.23
N ASN A 150 12.06 -1.82 -3.25
CA ASN A 150 12.40 -1.56 -1.85
C ASN A 150 13.42 -2.56 -1.29
N ILE A 151 13.35 -3.81 -1.72
CA ILE A 151 14.35 -4.83 -1.35
C ILE A 151 15.70 -4.51 -1.98
N ILE A 152 15.74 -4.19 -3.30
CA ILE A 152 16.98 -3.84 -4.01
C ILE A 152 17.66 -2.61 -3.38
N THR A 153 16.87 -1.60 -3.02
CA THR A 153 17.38 -0.33 -2.47
C THR A 153 17.57 -0.38 -0.95
N ASN A 154 17.31 -1.53 -0.33
CA ASN A 154 17.39 -1.75 1.12
C ASN A 154 16.63 -0.67 1.91
N ARG A 155 15.46 -0.26 1.43
CA ARG A 155 14.64 0.72 2.12
C ARG A 155 14.01 0.11 3.37
N PRO A 156 14.13 0.80 4.51
CA PRO A 156 13.39 0.39 5.70
C PRO A 156 11.90 0.46 5.42
N ARG A 157 11.18 -0.55 5.87
CA ARG A 157 9.70 -0.53 5.81
C ARG A 157 9.20 0.55 6.77
N MET A 158 8.29 1.40 6.31
CA MET A 158 7.76 2.53 7.09
C MET A 158 7.24 2.10 8.47
N TRP A 159 6.59 0.93 8.56
CA TRP A 159 6.03 0.42 9.82
C TRP A 159 7.10 0.03 10.86
N LEU A 160 8.38 -0.16 10.47
CA LEU A 160 9.47 -0.33 11.44
C LEU A 160 9.74 0.95 12.26
N ALA A 161 9.28 2.10 11.78
CA ALA A 161 9.38 3.37 12.47
C ALA A 161 8.14 3.71 13.32
N LEU A 162 7.07 2.89 13.27
CA LEU A 162 5.88 3.10 14.09
C LEU A 162 6.14 2.55 15.50
N ASP A 163 6.10 3.43 16.49
CA ASP A 163 6.24 3.10 17.91
C ASP A 163 4.89 3.07 18.66
N HIS A 164 3.82 3.54 18.00
CA HIS A 164 2.45 3.56 18.52
C HIS A 164 1.42 3.35 17.40
N PRO A 165 0.17 2.98 17.74
CA PRO A 165 -0.91 2.85 16.77
C PRO A 165 -1.26 4.20 16.11
N VAL A 166 -1.48 4.20 14.79
CA VAL A 166 -1.70 5.41 13.98
C VAL A 166 -2.90 5.27 13.05
N ILE A 167 -3.41 6.41 12.58
CA ILE A 167 -4.26 6.49 11.39
C ILE A 167 -3.32 6.62 10.18
N LEU A 168 -3.39 5.66 9.26
CA LEU A 168 -2.53 5.64 8.09
C LEU A 168 -3.15 6.47 6.97
N ALA A 169 -2.49 7.56 6.58
CA ALA A 169 -2.91 8.41 5.47
C ALA A 169 -2.03 8.19 4.25
N ALA A 170 -2.62 7.89 3.09
CA ALA A 170 -1.91 7.65 1.85
C ALA A 170 -2.66 8.25 0.65
N GLU A 171 -1.94 8.76 -0.34
CA GLU A 171 -2.58 9.15 -1.61
C GLU A 171 -3.21 7.93 -2.30
N ARG A 172 -2.49 6.80 -2.27
CA ARG A 172 -2.97 5.48 -2.72
C ARG A 172 -2.51 4.45 -1.70
N LEU A 173 -3.42 3.64 -1.23
CA LEU A 173 -3.12 2.53 -0.33
C LEU A 173 -3.00 1.24 -1.15
N MET A 174 -1.93 0.50 -0.93
CA MET A 174 -1.68 -0.78 -1.59
C MET A 174 -2.05 -1.95 -0.66
N PRO A 175 -2.44 -3.10 -1.21
CA PRO A 175 -2.75 -4.28 -0.41
C PRO A 175 -1.63 -4.65 0.56
N THR A 176 -0.39 -4.65 0.09
CA THR A 176 0.76 -5.04 0.91
C THR A 176 1.09 -4.03 2.02
N ASP A 177 0.64 -2.79 1.93
CA ASP A 177 0.83 -1.80 3.00
C ASP A 177 0.12 -2.25 4.28
N LEU A 178 -1.12 -2.75 4.16
CA LEU A 178 -1.92 -3.21 5.29
C LEU A 178 -1.37 -4.51 5.89
N PHE A 179 -0.99 -5.48 5.05
CA PHE A 179 -0.47 -6.77 5.51
C PHE A 179 0.97 -6.71 6.04
N SER A 180 1.71 -5.66 5.70
CA SER A 180 3.08 -5.46 6.19
C SER A 180 3.12 -4.90 7.62
N VAL A 181 2.06 -4.26 8.10
CA VAL A 181 2.00 -3.62 9.42
C VAL A 181 1.56 -4.64 10.47
N PRO A 182 2.17 -4.67 11.66
CA PRO A 182 1.72 -5.51 12.75
C PRO A 182 0.26 -5.24 13.13
N SER A 183 -0.47 -6.28 13.49
CA SER A 183 -1.88 -6.15 13.91
C SER A 183 -2.03 -5.16 15.06
N GLY A 184 -3.01 -4.27 14.96
CA GLY A 184 -3.30 -3.25 15.97
C GLY A 184 -2.50 -1.96 15.84
N MET A 185 -1.53 -1.86 14.93
CA MET A 185 -0.78 -0.63 14.68
C MET A 185 -1.49 0.33 13.71
N ILE A 186 -2.51 -0.12 13.00
CA ILE A 186 -3.37 0.73 12.17
C ILE A 186 -4.72 0.85 12.87
N LEU A 187 -5.03 2.05 13.34
CA LEU A 187 -6.32 2.39 13.95
C LEU A 187 -7.38 2.71 12.90
N GLY A 188 -6.96 3.34 11.81
CA GLY A 188 -7.83 3.75 10.71
C GLY A 188 -7.03 4.05 9.46
N ILE A 189 -7.71 4.20 8.34
CA ILE A 189 -7.09 4.56 7.07
C ILE A 189 -7.76 5.79 6.44
N ASP A 190 -6.95 6.65 5.84
CA ASP A 190 -7.38 7.72 4.93
C ASP A 190 -6.65 7.58 3.61
N HIS A 191 -7.37 7.51 2.50
CA HIS A 191 -6.76 7.41 1.19
C HIS A 191 -7.34 8.39 0.18
N GLY A 192 -6.47 9.12 -0.52
CA GLY A 192 -6.85 10.17 -1.44
C GLY A 192 -7.31 9.68 -2.83
N ARG A 193 -6.77 8.56 -3.31
CA ARG A 193 -7.07 7.98 -4.63
C ARG A 193 -7.49 6.51 -4.52
N GLY A 194 -8.39 6.11 -5.40
CA GLY A 194 -8.92 4.76 -5.49
C GLY A 194 -10.45 4.78 -5.51
N SER A 195 -11.07 3.70 -5.95
CA SER A 195 -12.51 3.49 -5.76
C SER A 195 -12.77 2.95 -4.34
N GLY A 196 -13.98 3.12 -3.81
CA GLY A 196 -14.40 2.43 -2.58
C GLY A 196 -14.36 0.90 -2.72
N GLN A 197 -14.12 0.39 -3.92
CA GLN A 197 -13.91 -1.02 -4.26
C GLN A 197 -12.44 -1.36 -4.53
N SER A 198 -11.49 -0.49 -4.14
CA SER A 198 -10.07 -0.84 -4.22
C SER A 198 -9.77 -2.02 -3.29
N HIS A 199 -8.81 -2.87 -3.67
CA HIS A 199 -8.42 -4.02 -2.85
C HIS A 199 -8.06 -3.62 -1.42
N ALA A 200 -7.37 -2.50 -1.23
CA ALA A 200 -7.02 -2.01 0.11
C ALA A 200 -8.25 -1.61 0.94
N ALA A 201 -9.28 -1.01 0.33
CA ALA A 201 -10.53 -0.67 1.02
C ALA A 201 -11.32 -1.93 1.42
N ILE A 202 -11.34 -2.95 0.54
CA ILE A 202 -11.97 -4.24 0.83
C ILE A 202 -11.25 -4.92 2.01
N ILE A 203 -9.93 -4.99 1.97
CA ILE A 203 -9.11 -5.56 3.05
C ILE A 203 -9.34 -4.83 4.37
N ALA A 204 -9.32 -3.49 4.37
CA ALA A 204 -9.58 -2.70 5.57
C ALA A 204 -10.96 -3.01 6.17
N GLY A 205 -11.99 -3.15 5.33
CA GLY A 205 -13.34 -3.55 5.76
C GLY A 205 -13.38 -4.93 6.40
N GLN A 206 -12.63 -5.89 5.88
CA GLN A 206 -12.59 -7.26 6.40
C GLN A 206 -11.86 -7.38 7.75
N VAL A 207 -10.83 -6.56 7.95
CA VAL A 207 -10.11 -6.50 9.25
C VAL A 207 -10.72 -5.47 10.21
N ASN A 208 -11.90 -4.92 9.89
CA ASN A 208 -12.63 -3.93 10.69
C ASN A 208 -11.81 -2.67 11.02
N ILE A 209 -10.96 -2.24 10.11
CA ILE A 209 -10.24 -0.97 10.22
C ILE A 209 -11.13 0.12 9.62
N PRO A 210 -11.55 1.15 10.40
CA PRO A 210 -12.30 2.29 9.89
C PRO A 210 -11.55 2.99 8.76
N GLY A 211 -12.26 3.34 7.68
CA GLY A 211 -11.62 3.94 6.52
C GLY A 211 -12.45 5.02 5.85
N ILE A 212 -11.80 6.11 5.48
CA ILE A 212 -12.37 7.22 4.73
C ILE A 212 -11.58 7.43 3.43
N ARG A 213 -12.28 7.82 2.38
CA ARG A 213 -11.68 8.34 1.18
C ARG A 213 -11.92 9.85 1.13
N ALA A 214 -10.91 10.63 1.46
CA ALA A 214 -10.95 12.08 1.38
C ALA A 214 -9.98 12.60 0.32
N ARG A 215 -10.32 13.73 -0.31
CA ARG A 215 -9.44 14.42 -1.24
C ARG A 215 -8.58 15.40 -0.43
N TRP A 216 -7.38 14.98 -0.07
CA TRP A 216 -6.45 15.81 0.67
C TRP A 216 -5.20 16.07 -0.17
N ALA A 217 -4.97 17.29 -0.56
CA ALA A 217 -3.75 17.72 -1.23
C ALA A 217 -3.04 18.73 -0.32
N GLY A 218 -1.90 18.30 0.25
CA GLY A 218 -1.00 19.22 0.93
C GLY A 218 -1.30 19.57 2.39
N ILE A 219 -2.12 18.78 3.08
CA ILE A 219 -2.48 19.05 4.48
C ILE A 219 -1.50 18.35 5.41
N SER A 220 -1.03 19.06 6.43
CA SER A 220 -0.24 18.52 7.53
C SER A 220 -1.20 18.09 8.65
N TRP A 221 -1.37 16.76 8.80
CA TRP A 221 -2.21 16.18 9.84
C TRP A 221 -1.36 15.80 11.04
N THR A 222 -1.81 16.17 12.23
CA THR A 222 -1.29 15.60 13.48
C THR A 222 -2.30 14.66 14.12
N THR A 223 -3.59 14.91 13.91
CA THR A 223 -4.68 14.11 14.49
C THR A 223 -5.87 14.12 13.54
N ALA A 224 -6.51 12.97 13.35
CA ALA A 224 -7.73 12.86 12.56
C ALA A 224 -8.80 12.06 13.29
N ILE A 225 -10.05 12.42 13.04
CA ILE A 225 -11.23 11.65 13.45
C ILE A 225 -11.92 11.20 12.16
N ALA A 226 -12.02 9.89 11.94
CA ALA A 226 -12.80 9.34 10.84
C ALA A 226 -14.08 8.73 11.41
N HIS A 227 -15.24 9.21 11.00
CA HIS A 227 -16.53 8.67 11.45
C HIS A 227 -17.49 8.47 10.27
N ARG A 228 -18.45 7.58 10.47
CA ARG A 228 -19.58 7.42 9.58
C ARG A 228 -20.60 8.52 9.87
N ASP A 229 -21.12 9.20 8.84
CA ASP A 229 -22.33 9.99 8.97
C ASP A 229 -23.48 9.06 9.38
N LEU A 230 -23.96 9.23 10.60
CA LEU A 230 -25.14 8.49 11.13
C LEU A 230 -26.45 9.05 10.56
N ASP A 231 -26.38 10.14 9.78
CA ASP A 231 -27.54 10.87 9.27
C ASP A 231 -27.81 10.64 7.77
N ALA A 232 -27.32 9.56 7.16
CA ALA A 232 -27.77 9.20 5.82
C ALA A 232 -29.20 8.64 5.90
N PRO A 233 -30.25 9.34 5.42
CA PRO A 233 -31.61 8.81 5.43
C PRO A 233 -31.70 7.67 4.42
N GLY A 234 -32.04 6.48 4.89
CA GLY A 234 -32.55 5.42 4.03
C GLY A 234 -31.72 4.15 3.94
N SER A 235 -31.92 3.29 4.91
CA SER A 235 -32.07 1.85 4.67
C SER A 235 -32.95 1.27 5.78
N ALA A 236 -34.24 1.39 5.60
CA ALA A 236 -35.18 0.47 6.18
C ALA A 236 -35.38 -0.70 5.22
#